data_8cfe5806407805422243ad672c2fb88c
#
_entry.id   8cfe5806407805422243ad672c2fb88c
#
_cell.length_a   1.000
_cell.length_b   1.000
_cell.length_c   1.000
_cell.angle_alpha   90.00
_cell.angle_beta   90.00
_cell.angle_gamma   90.00
#
_symmetry.space_group_name_H-M   'P 1'
#
loop_
_entity.id
_entity.type
_entity.pdbx_description
1 polymer ?
#
loop_
_entity_poly.entity_id
_entity_poly.type
_entity_poly.pdbx_seq_one_letter_code
_entity_poly.pdbx_strand_id
1 'polypeptide(L)'
;MELPLALRDHPLRRPRILVPLVALLVIVHLPFLHAWLRGPADITAAVPFRDDFNRATLGSAYWSNGGDWRIVQGQVYSPGVANNPLWLKARLAQDVRIRFDVRSEGPDGDVKWEAFGDGRNHASGYVFIFGGWHNRESRIAKLDEHALTTAELRAELANQAQPYPRKLEGIEAVWGAVGSPFSKAGARADLERLEKGTYYRPDTPMVVKRLDLKVERGRTYHETITRRGGQFRWEQDGELVLELNDPAPLPIDGHDRFGFSSWQNDTWFDNLEINPL
;
A
#
# COMPACT_ATOMS: atom_id res chain seq x y z
N MET A 1 34.32 34.52 4.24
CA MET A 1 34.88 33.25 3.73
C MET A 1 34.91 33.37 2.22
N GLU A 2 36.06 33.64 1.61
CA GLU A 2 36.20 33.78 0.15
C GLU A 2 36.23 32.40 -0.49
N LEU A 3 35.42 32.21 -1.53
CA LEU A 3 35.38 30.96 -2.30
C LEU A 3 36.70 30.77 -3.07
N PRO A 4 37.23 29.53 -3.19
CA PRO A 4 38.43 29.24 -3.96
C PRO A 4 38.34 29.77 -5.39
N LEU A 5 39.45 30.36 -5.91
CA LEU A 5 39.53 30.94 -7.26
C LEU A 5 39.01 30.01 -8.39
N ALA A 6 39.26 28.71 -8.29
CA ALA A 6 38.78 27.71 -9.24
C ALA A 6 37.24 27.60 -9.35
N LEU A 7 36.49 28.09 -8.37
CA LEU A 7 35.04 28.10 -8.37
C LEU A 7 34.45 29.44 -8.86
N ARG A 8 35.28 30.50 -9.04
CA ARG A 8 34.79 31.82 -9.49
C ARG A 8 34.44 31.84 -10.99
N ASP A 9 35.13 31.07 -11.82
CA ASP A 9 34.99 31.11 -13.28
C ASP A 9 34.32 29.86 -13.87
N HIS A 10 33.67 29.05 -13.03
CA HIS A 10 33.03 27.85 -13.53
C HIS A 10 31.92 28.20 -14.51
N PRO A 11 31.88 27.56 -15.73
CA PRO A 11 30.93 27.92 -16.80
C PRO A 11 29.45 27.84 -16.38
N LEU A 12 29.12 27.00 -15.39
CA LEU A 12 27.76 26.90 -14.81
C LEU A 12 27.32 28.13 -14.03
N ARG A 13 28.21 29.06 -13.68
CA ARG A 13 27.87 30.32 -13.02
C ARG A 13 27.53 31.44 -13.98
N ARG A 14 27.72 31.24 -15.27
CA ARG A 14 27.30 32.24 -16.28
C ARG A 14 25.80 32.35 -16.28
N PRO A 15 25.19 33.54 -16.09
CA PRO A 15 23.72 33.68 -16.02
C PRO A 15 23.02 33.09 -17.22
N ARG A 16 23.63 33.11 -18.41
CA ARG A 16 23.11 32.54 -19.64
C ARG A 16 22.98 31.02 -19.60
N ILE A 17 23.70 30.32 -18.72
CA ILE A 17 23.64 28.87 -18.53
C ILE A 17 22.86 28.53 -17.25
N LEU A 18 23.13 29.27 -16.17
CA LEU A 18 22.50 29.00 -14.87
C LEU A 18 20.98 29.23 -14.90
N VAL A 19 20.54 30.34 -15.53
CA VAL A 19 19.10 30.67 -15.57
C VAL A 19 18.26 29.58 -16.29
N PRO A 20 18.62 29.14 -17.53
CA PRO A 20 17.85 28.07 -18.16
C PRO A 20 18.00 26.73 -17.43
N LEU A 21 19.13 26.43 -16.78
CA LEU A 21 19.28 25.20 -15.99
C LEU A 21 18.37 25.20 -14.76
N VAL A 22 18.31 26.32 -14.03
CA VAL A 22 17.40 26.47 -12.88
C VAL A 22 15.95 26.43 -13.34
N ALA A 23 15.60 27.10 -14.44
CA ALA A 23 14.27 27.05 -15.00
C ALA A 23 13.87 25.62 -15.39
N LEU A 24 14.77 24.86 -16.03
CA LEU A 24 14.55 23.46 -16.36
C LEU A 24 14.33 22.61 -15.10
N LEU A 25 15.18 22.79 -14.07
CA LEU A 25 15.01 22.10 -12.79
C LEU A 25 13.66 22.41 -12.14
N VAL A 26 13.25 23.68 -12.13
CA VAL A 26 11.95 24.07 -11.59
C VAL A 26 10.82 23.42 -12.40
N ILE A 27 10.87 23.47 -13.73
CA ILE A 27 9.84 22.87 -14.62
C ILE A 27 9.73 21.37 -14.39
N VAL A 28 10.86 20.65 -14.31
CA VAL A 28 10.88 19.20 -14.07
C VAL A 28 10.34 18.84 -12.69
N HIS A 29 10.56 19.69 -11.68
CA HIS A 29 10.10 19.41 -10.32
C HIS A 29 8.70 19.98 -10.01
N LEU A 30 8.15 20.85 -10.86
CA LEU A 30 6.80 21.41 -10.69
C LEU A 30 5.71 20.35 -10.46
N PRO A 31 5.67 19.21 -11.21
CA PRO A 31 4.67 18.17 -10.94
C PRO A 31 4.82 17.53 -9.56
N PHE A 32 6.05 17.31 -9.11
CA PHE A 32 6.33 16.75 -7.78
C PHE A 32 5.99 17.74 -6.67
N LEU A 33 6.35 19.02 -6.86
CA LEU A 33 6.00 20.09 -5.92
C LEU A 33 4.48 20.26 -5.85
N HIS A 34 3.79 20.23 -6.99
CA HIS A 34 2.34 20.30 -7.05
C HIS A 34 1.68 19.10 -6.36
N ALA A 35 2.19 17.89 -6.58
CA ALA A 35 1.72 16.69 -5.88
C ALA A 35 1.97 16.78 -4.37
N TRP A 36 3.10 17.31 -3.95
CA TRP A 36 3.47 17.49 -2.54
C TRP A 36 2.64 18.59 -1.84
N LEU A 37 2.34 19.68 -2.54
CA LEU A 37 1.51 20.78 -2.03
C LEU A 37 0.01 20.46 -2.01
N ARG A 38 -0.43 19.46 -2.78
CA ARG A 38 -1.80 18.95 -2.66
C ARG A 38 -1.90 18.22 -1.33
N GLY A 39 -2.53 18.84 -0.36
CA GLY A 39 -2.93 18.20 0.90
C GLY A 39 -3.79 16.94 0.67
N PRO A 40 -4.07 16.16 1.71
CA PRO A 40 -5.04 15.06 1.61
C PRO A 40 -6.35 15.59 1.04
N ALA A 41 -7.05 14.75 0.25
CA ALA A 41 -8.32 15.15 -0.35
C ALA A 41 -9.28 15.66 0.73
N ASP A 42 -9.93 16.78 0.47
CA ASP A 42 -10.91 17.36 1.39
C ASP A 42 -11.94 16.32 1.81
N ILE A 43 -12.33 16.32 3.08
CA ILE A 43 -13.42 15.49 3.57
C ILE A 43 -14.74 16.03 3.03
N THR A 44 -15.47 15.21 2.28
CA THR A 44 -16.78 15.60 1.71
C THR A 44 -17.88 14.59 2.03
N ALA A 45 -17.54 13.50 2.73
CA ALA A 45 -18.49 12.50 3.19
C ALA A 45 -18.22 12.14 4.67
N ALA A 46 -19.20 11.55 5.33
CA ALA A 46 -19.13 11.14 6.73
C ALA A 46 -19.48 9.65 6.87
N VAL A 47 -18.95 9.02 7.92
CA VAL A 47 -19.31 7.66 8.37
C VAL A 47 -20.33 7.79 9.49
N PRO A 48 -21.43 6.99 9.56
CA PRO A 48 -21.77 5.89 8.65
C PRO A 48 -21.98 6.34 7.20
N PHE A 49 -21.56 5.50 6.26
CA PHE A 49 -21.61 5.80 4.84
C PHE A 49 -22.26 4.66 4.07
N ARG A 50 -23.06 4.99 3.05
CA ARG A 50 -23.65 4.02 2.12
C ARG A 50 -23.71 4.59 0.72
N ASP A 51 -23.38 3.76 -0.27
CA ASP A 51 -23.44 4.11 -1.67
C ASP A 51 -23.77 2.88 -2.52
N ASP A 52 -24.85 2.95 -3.27
CA ASP A 52 -25.31 1.93 -4.21
C ASP A 52 -24.92 2.24 -5.66
N PHE A 53 -24.15 3.33 -5.87
CA PHE A 53 -23.63 3.81 -7.16
C PHE A 53 -24.65 3.96 -8.28
N ASN A 54 -25.96 3.94 -8.00
CA ASN A 54 -27.04 4.06 -8.98
C ASN A 54 -27.13 5.48 -9.57
N ARG A 55 -26.08 5.91 -10.24
CA ARG A 55 -25.91 7.22 -10.87
C ARG A 55 -24.94 7.17 -12.05
N ALA A 56 -24.79 8.28 -12.78
CA ALA A 56 -23.95 8.34 -13.98
C ALA A 56 -22.48 8.70 -13.70
N THR A 57 -22.16 9.28 -12.55
CA THR A 57 -20.81 9.79 -12.21
C THR A 57 -20.43 9.45 -10.79
N LEU A 58 -19.11 9.37 -10.50
CA LEU A 58 -18.59 9.06 -9.16
C LEU A 58 -19.00 10.04 -8.07
N GLY A 59 -19.22 11.33 -8.46
CA GLY A 59 -19.58 12.38 -7.51
C GLY A 59 -18.37 12.87 -6.67
N SER A 60 -18.67 13.81 -5.76
CA SER A 60 -17.64 14.52 -4.97
C SER A 60 -17.09 13.73 -3.79
N ALA A 61 -17.75 12.62 -3.42
CA ALA A 61 -17.32 11.77 -2.29
C ALA A 61 -16.07 10.95 -2.57
N TYR A 62 -15.63 10.87 -3.82
CA TYR A 62 -14.50 10.04 -4.24
C TYR A 62 -13.39 10.87 -4.88
N TRP A 63 -12.19 10.32 -4.83
CA TRP A 63 -10.99 10.91 -5.40
C TRP A 63 -9.96 9.83 -5.75
N SER A 64 -9.20 10.05 -6.83
CA SER A 64 -8.07 9.20 -7.21
C SER A 64 -6.93 10.05 -7.75
N ASN A 65 -5.68 9.61 -7.56
CA ASN A 65 -4.50 10.23 -8.17
C ASN A 65 -4.43 10.00 -9.69
N GLY A 66 -5.15 9.01 -10.18
CA GLY A 66 -5.12 8.64 -11.61
C GLY A 66 -6.00 7.43 -11.89
N GLY A 67 -5.95 7.00 -13.15
CA GLY A 67 -6.80 5.92 -13.63
C GLY A 67 -8.18 6.41 -14.11
N ASP A 68 -8.83 5.57 -14.90
CA ASP A 68 -10.12 5.85 -15.51
C ASP A 68 -11.26 5.22 -14.69
N TRP A 69 -11.35 5.57 -13.42
CA TRP A 69 -12.44 5.17 -12.54
C TRP A 69 -13.75 5.85 -12.99
N ARG A 70 -14.80 5.06 -13.21
CA ARG A 70 -16.09 5.58 -13.66
C ARG A 70 -17.26 4.72 -13.20
N ILE A 71 -18.47 5.27 -13.32
CA ILE A 71 -19.70 4.48 -13.13
C ILE A 71 -20.08 3.86 -14.47
N VAL A 72 -20.30 2.56 -14.47
CA VAL A 72 -20.80 1.77 -15.59
C VAL A 72 -21.93 0.89 -15.09
N GLN A 73 -23.13 1.06 -15.66
CA GLN A 73 -24.33 0.30 -15.29
C GLN A 73 -24.66 0.35 -13.78
N GLY A 74 -24.44 1.53 -13.15
CA GLY A 74 -24.72 1.70 -11.73
C GLY A 74 -23.68 1.07 -10.80
N GLN A 75 -22.49 0.73 -11.28
CA GLN A 75 -21.39 0.18 -10.48
C GLN A 75 -20.11 0.98 -10.72
N VAL A 76 -19.22 1.03 -9.73
CA VAL A 76 -17.86 1.54 -9.91
C VAL A 76 -17.07 0.56 -10.76
N TYR A 77 -16.50 1.06 -11.84
CA TYR A 77 -15.71 0.27 -12.78
C TYR A 77 -14.26 0.76 -12.84
N SER A 78 -13.34 -0.19 -12.77
CA SER A 78 -11.92 -0.02 -13.06
C SER A 78 -11.56 -0.81 -14.32
N PRO A 79 -11.07 -0.15 -15.39
CA PRO A 79 -10.59 -0.82 -16.61
C PRO A 79 -9.14 -1.31 -16.46
N GLY A 80 -8.75 -1.80 -15.30
CA GLY A 80 -7.38 -2.24 -15.03
C GLY A 80 -6.46 -1.11 -14.52
N VAL A 81 -7.00 -0.22 -13.70
CA VAL A 81 -6.21 0.82 -13.03
C VAL A 81 -5.13 0.16 -12.15
N ALA A 82 -3.86 0.49 -12.40
CA ALA A 82 -2.74 -0.12 -11.70
C ALA A 82 -2.36 0.70 -10.47
N ASN A 83 -2.66 0.20 -9.26
CA ASN A 83 -2.24 0.77 -7.98
C ASN A 83 -2.52 2.30 -7.82
N ASN A 84 -3.64 2.75 -8.37
CA ASN A 84 -4.17 4.11 -8.16
C ASN A 84 -5.55 4.01 -7.52
N PRO A 85 -5.65 3.91 -6.20
CA PRO A 85 -6.91 3.67 -5.52
C PRO A 85 -7.92 4.79 -5.74
N LEU A 86 -9.19 4.41 -5.80
CA LEU A 86 -10.34 5.31 -5.70
C LEU A 86 -10.70 5.49 -4.23
N TRP A 87 -10.21 6.55 -3.62
CA TRP A 87 -10.39 6.84 -2.21
C TRP A 87 -11.75 7.47 -1.91
N LEU A 88 -12.42 6.97 -0.89
CA LEU A 88 -13.56 7.64 -0.28
C LEU A 88 -13.07 8.83 0.58
N LYS A 89 -13.65 10.00 0.38
CA LYS A 89 -13.35 11.24 1.09
C LYS A 89 -14.10 11.33 2.42
N ALA A 90 -14.10 10.23 3.18
CA ALA A 90 -14.62 10.15 4.53
C ALA A 90 -13.56 9.58 5.47
N ARG A 91 -13.63 9.95 6.75
CA ARG A 91 -12.76 9.38 7.78
C ARG A 91 -13.38 8.14 8.36
N LEU A 92 -12.64 7.03 8.37
CA LEU A 92 -13.02 5.81 9.08
C LEU A 92 -12.94 6.02 10.60
N ALA A 93 -13.84 5.35 11.32
CA ALA A 93 -13.66 5.12 12.75
C ALA A 93 -12.56 4.08 12.99
N GLN A 94 -11.92 4.09 14.16
CA GLN A 94 -10.88 3.11 14.50
C GLN A 94 -11.42 1.67 14.42
N ASP A 95 -12.60 1.44 15.00
CA ASP A 95 -13.31 0.18 14.93
C ASP A 95 -14.46 0.33 13.94
N VAL A 96 -14.44 -0.47 12.89
CA VAL A 96 -15.33 -0.28 11.74
C VAL A 96 -15.63 -1.60 11.06
N ARG A 97 -16.81 -1.68 10.45
CA ARG A 97 -17.18 -2.71 9.49
C ARG A 97 -17.42 -2.05 8.13
N ILE A 98 -16.76 -2.60 7.10
CA ILE A 98 -16.87 -2.17 5.71
C ILE A 98 -17.42 -3.36 4.92
N ARG A 99 -18.46 -3.14 4.11
CA ARG A 99 -19.06 -4.13 3.22
C ARG A 99 -19.18 -3.56 1.83
N PHE A 100 -19.02 -4.41 0.83
CA PHE A 100 -19.26 -4.08 -0.56
C PHE A 100 -19.34 -5.34 -1.39
N ASP A 101 -19.83 -5.19 -2.61
CA ASP A 101 -19.81 -6.24 -3.61
C ASP A 101 -18.66 -6.00 -4.58
N VAL A 102 -18.04 -7.09 -5.07
CA VAL A 102 -16.98 -7.01 -6.06
C VAL A 102 -17.09 -8.13 -7.08
N ARG A 103 -16.78 -7.82 -8.34
CA ARG A 103 -16.75 -8.75 -9.45
C ARG A 103 -15.58 -8.44 -10.38
N SER A 104 -14.88 -9.47 -10.82
CA SER A 104 -13.79 -9.37 -11.79
C SER A 104 -14.16 -10.07 -13.10
N GLU A 105 -13.81 -9.46 -14.23
CA GLU A 105 -13.92 -10.07 -15.56
C GLU A 105 -12.58 -10.47 -16.16
N GLY A 106 -11.47 -10.14 -15.48
CA GLY A 106 -10.15 -10.57 -15.89
C GLY A 106 -9.81 -11.99 -15.43
N PRO A 107 -8.96 -12.71 -16.17
CA PRO A 107 -8.55 -14.07 -15.82
C PRO A 107 -7.55 -14.13 -14.66
N ASP A 108 -6.82 -13.04 -14.43
CA ASP A 108 -5.66 -13.01 -13.53
C ASP A 108 -6.01 -12.65 -12.08
N GLY A 109 -7.28 -12.36 -11.79
CA GLY A 109 -7.67 -11.92 -10.45
C GLY A 109 -7.15 -10.53 -10.14
N ASP A 110 -6.38 -10.39 -9.05
CA ASP A 110 -5.76 -9.15 -8.57
C ASP A 110 -6.75 -8.01 -8.26
N VAL A 111 -7.85 -8.40 -7.64
CA VAL A 111 -8.85 -7.48 -7.10
C VAL A 111 -8.34 -6.94 -5.78
N LYS A 112 -8.36 -5.62 -5.62
CA LYS A 112 -7.80 -4.97 -4.43
C LYS A 112 -8.76 -3.97 -3.82
N TRP A 113 -8.60 -3.77 -2.52
CA TRP A 113 -9.09 -2.61 -1.79
C TRP A 113 -8.13 -2.28 -0.67
N GLU A 114 -8.20 -1.05 -0.22
CA GLU A 114 -7.31 -0.53 0.79
C GLU A 114 -8.11 0.08 1.93
N ALA A 115 -7.70 -0.18 3.15
CA ALA A 115 -8.33 0.38 4.33
C ALA A 115 -7.27 0.97 5.27
N PHE A 116 -7.63 2.06 5.94
CA PHE A 116 -6.73 2.77 6.82
C PHE A 116 -5.47 3.25 6.11
N GLY A 117 -5.63 3.73 4.86
CA GLY A 117 -4.61 4.43 4.10
C GLY A 117 -4.63 5.94 4.33
N ASP A 118 -3.69 6.64 3.72
CA ASP A 118 -3.54 8.11 3.78
C ASP A 118 -4.52 8.87 2.87
N GLY A 119 -5.28 8.14 2.03
CA GLY A 119 -6.20 8.73 1.06
C GLY A 119 -5.51 9.31 -0.17
N ARG A 120 -4.24 8.99 -0.43
CA ARG A 120 -3.44 9.50 -1.56
C ARG A 120 -2.67 8.40 -2.27
N ASN A 121 -1.87 7.66 -1.49
CA ASN A 121 -0.90 6.72 -2.02
C ASN A 121 -1.40 5.28 -1.88
N HIS A 122 -1.09 4.47 -2.89
CA HIS A 122 -1.23 3.03 -2.79
C HIS A 122 -0.35 2.47 -1.67
N ALA A 123 -0.83 1.42 -1.00
CA ALA A 123 -0.15 0.72 0.07
C ALA A 123 0.28 1.62 1.25
N SER A 124 -0.43 2.72 1.46
CA SER A 124 -0.22 3.60 2.62
C SER A 124 -0.92 3.13 3.90
N GLY A 125 -1.64 2.03 3.83
CA GLY A 125 -2.40 1.41 4.92
C GLY A 125 -2.36 -0.10 4.86
N TYR A 126 -3.54 -0.72 4.99
CA TYR A 126 -3.72 -2.16 4.82
C TYR A 126 -4.31 -2.43 3.44
N VAL A 127 -3.60 -3.23 2.65
CA VAL A 127 -4.01 -3.68 1.32
C VAL A 127 -4.57 -5.08 1.42
N PHE A 128 -5.78 -5.25 0.92
CA PHE A 128 -6.44 -6.55 0.77
C PHE A 128 -6.36 -6.93 -0.70
N ILE A 129 -5.84 -8.10 -1.00
CA ILE A 129 -5.63 -8.57 -2.36
C ILE A 129 -6.32 -9.92 -2.51
N PHE A 130 -7.29 -9.98 -3.42
CA PHE A 130 -8.01 -11.19 -3.76
C PHE A 130 -7.53 -11.72 -5.12
N GLY A 131 -6.94 -12.91 -5.12
CA GLY A 131 -6.40 -13.56 -6.31
C GLY A 131 -5.24 -12.81 -6.95
N GLY A 132 -4.33 -12.23 -6.16
CA GLY A 132 -3.13 -11.57 -6.67
C GLY A 132 -2.15 -12.54 -7.34
N TRP A 133 -1.13 -11.96 -8.04
CA TRP A 133 -0.06 -12.72 -8.72
C TRP A 133 -0.58 -13.81 -9.67
N HIS A 134 -1.40 -13.40 -10.63
CA HIS A 134 -2.07 -14.30 -11.59
C HIS A 134 -2.99 -15.31 -10.89
N ASN A 135 -3.82 -14.82 -10.00
CA ASN A 135 -4.81 -15.59 -9.25
C ASN A 135 -4.20 -16.74 -8.41
N ARG A 136 -3.01 -16.51 -7.83
CA ARG A 136 -2.28 -17.54 -7.07
C ARG A 136 -2.50 -17.45 -5.57
N GLU A 137 -2.63 -16.23 -5.05
CA GLU A 137 -2.75 -16.03 -3.60
C GLU A 137 -3.63 -14.82 -3.26
N SER A 138 -4.20 -14.86 -2.09
CA SER A 138 -4.92 -13.74 -1.48
C SER A 138 -4.24 -13.35 -0.18
N ARG A 139 -4.21 -12.04 0.14
CA ARG A 139 -3.49 -11.55 1.31
C ARG A 139 -4.08 -10.30 1.96
N ILE A 140 -3.76 -10.11 3.23
CA ILE A 140 -3.85 -8.83 3.92
C ILE A 140 -2.42 -8.39 4.20
N ALA A 141 -2.03 -7.24 3.69
CA ALA A 141 -0.69 -6.68 3.85
C ALA A 141 -0.76 -5.29 4.47
N LYS A 142 0.14 -4.98 5.39
CA LYS A 142 0.35 -3.67 5.98
C LYS A 142 1.52 -3.00 5.28
N LEU A 143 1.32 -1.82 4.69
CA LEU A 143 2.30 -0.91 4.08
C LEU A 143 3.09 -1.44 2.89
N ASP A 144 3.24 -2.76 2.74
CA ASP A 144 3.96 -3.37 1.63
C ASP A 144 3.29 -4.69 1.22
N GLU A 145 2.72 -4.72 0.02
CA GLU A 145 2.06 -5.92 -0.51
C GLU A 145 3.04 -7.06 -0.81
N HIS A 146 4.36 -6.78 -0.87
CA HIS A 146 5.42 -7.76 -1.08
C HIS A 146 6.12 -8.19 0.21
N ALA A 147 5.67 -7.73 1.38
CA ALA A 147 6.23 -8.11 2.66
C ALA A 147 6.24 -9.63 2.86
N LEU A 148 7.16 -10.10 3.69
CA LEU A 148 7.23 -11.50 4.11
C LEU A 148 6.23 -11.78 5.23
N THR A 149 5.65 -12.97 5.23
CA THR A 149 4.94 -13.48 6.40
C THR A 149 5.91 -13.61 7.58
N THR A 150 5.39 -13.63 8.81
CA THR A 150 6.25 -13.83 10.00
C THR A 150 7.10 -15.09 9.91
N ALA A 151 6.58 -16.17 9.30
CA ALA A 151 7.32 -17.40 9.12
C ALA A 151 8.46 -17.26 8.10
N GLU A 152 8.20 -16.62 6.96
CA GLU A 152 9.19 -16.35 5.93
C GLU A 152 10.26 -15.37 6.44
N LEU A 153 9.86 -14.30 7.14
CA LEU A 153 10.77 -13.35 7.76
C LEU A 153 11.70 -14.04 8.78
N ARG A 154 11.15 -14.93 9.63
CA ARG A 154 11.95 -15.71 10.57
C ARG A 154 12.97 -16.58 9.86
N ALA A 155 12.56 -17.27 8.80
CA ALA A 155 13.46 -18.11 8.02
C ALA A 155 14.57 -17.29 7.35
N GLU A 156 14.21 -16.14 6.79
CA GLU A 156 15.17 -15.23 6.15
C GLU A 156 16.18 -14.67 7.15
N LEU A 157 15.72 -14.16 8.30
CA LEU A 157 16.59 -13.67 9.37
C LEU A 157 17.50 -14.77 9.92
N ALA A 158 16.97 -15.98 10.11
CA ALA A 158 17.76 -17.13 10.57
C ALA A 158 18.85 -17.51 9.55
N ASN A 159 18.53 -17.49 8.25
CA ASN A 159 19.50 -17.72 7.19
C ASN A 159 20.59 -16.64 7.16
N GLN A 160 20.23 -15.38 7.22
CA GLN A 160 21.18 -14.25 7.27
C GLN A 160 22.06 -14.28 8.53
N ALA A 161 21.57 -14.80 9.66
CA ALA A 161 22.31 -14.93 10.91
C ALA A 161 23.36 -16.05 10.88
N GLN A 162 23.31 -16.98 9.90
CA GLN A 162 24.27 -18.09 9.80
C GLN A 162 25.69 -17.60 9.51
N PRO A 163 26.73 -18.30 10.01
CA PRO A 163 28.09 -18.01 9.61
C PRO A 163 28.28 -18.34 8.12
N TYR A 164 29.12 -17.56 7.43
CA TYR A 164 29.46 -17.91 6.05
C TYR A 164 30.10 -19.32 6.00
N PRO A 165 29.74 -20.18 5.06
CA PRO A 165 30.21 -21.55 5.00
C PRO A 165 31.71 -21.66 4.65
N ARG A 166 32.31 -20.57 4.16
CA ARG A 166 33.74 -20.45 3.83
C ARG A 166 34.34 -19.16 4.40
N LYS A 167 35.64 -19.15 4.62
CA LYS A 167 36.39 -17.96 4.94
C LYS A 167 36.36 -17.03 3.72
N LEU A 168 35.85 -15.82 3.89
CA LEU A 168 35.90 -14.79 2.84
C LEU A 168 37.30 -14.22 2.75
N GLU A 169 37.81 -14.00 1.54
CA GLU A 169 39.15 -13.44 1.27
C GLU A 169 39.02 -12.23 0.34
N GLY A 170 40.01 -11.32 0.42
CA GLY A 170 40.08 -10.16 -0.46
C GLY A 170 38.89 -9.22 -0.38
N ILE A 171 38.34 -8.84 -1.53
CA ILE A 171 37.24 -7.89 -1.64
C ILE A 171 35.93 -8.41 -1.02
N GLU A 172 35.72 -9.74 -1.06
CA GLU A 172 34.55 -10.37 -0.42
C GLU A 172 34.57 -10.18 1.10
N ALA A 173 35.75 -10.23 1.72
CA ALA A 173 35.92 -9.96 3.16
C ALA A 173 35.61 -8.51 3.50
N VAL A 174 35.99 -7.56 2.64
CA VAL A 174 35.69 -6.12 2.80
C VAL A 174 34.19 -5.87 2.69
N TRP A 175 33.53 -6.41 1.65
CA TRP A 175 32.09 -6.27 1.49
C TRP A 175 31.29 -6.99 2.58
N GLY A 176 31.76 -8.13 3.06
CA GLY A 176 31.18 -8.85 4.19
C GLY A 176 31.37 -8.13 5.53
N ALA A 177 32.44 -7.33 5.68
CA ALA A 177 32.76 -6.57 6.90
C ALA A 177 32.10 -5.18 6.92
N VAL A 178 31.99 -4.53 5.75
CA VAL A 178 31.32 -3.22 5.58
C VAL A 178 29.80 -3.39 5.59
N GLY A 179 29.29 -4.27 6.39
CA GLY A 179 27.90 -4.50 6.67
C GLY A 179 26.91 -3.73 5.78
N SER A 180 26.29 -4.43 4.85
CA SER A 180 24.88 -4.14 4.52
C SER A 180 24.13 -3.84 5.84
N PRO A 181 23.11 -2.99 5.88
CA PRO A 181 22.24 -2.82 7.06
C PRO A 181 21.69 -4.15 7.60
N PHE A 182 21.91 -5.26 6.88
CA PHE A 182 21.71 -6.66 7.22
C PHE A 182 23.01 -7.35 7.68
N SER A 183 23.78 -6.71 8.56
CA SER A 183 24.88 -7.43 9.23
C SER A 183 24.31 -8.65 9.97
N LYS A 184 25.08 -9.74 10.05
CA LYS A 184 24.71 -10.93 10.83
C LYS A 184 24.28 -10.60 12.25
N ALA A 185 24.91 -9.60 12.86
CA ALA A 185 24.54 -9.09 14.18
C ALA A 185 23.17 -8.43 14.16
N GLY A 186 22.84 -7.67 13.12
CA GLY A 186 21.52 -7.10 12.90
C GLY A 186 20.45 -8.16 12.72
N ALA A 187 20.68 -9.14 11.85
CA ALA A 187 19.76 -10.25 11.63
C ALA A 187 19.47 -11.07 12.90
N ARG A 188 20.51 -11.31 13.73
CA ARG A 188 20.33 -11.98 15.04
C ARG A 188 19.51 -11.14 16.01
N ALA A 189 19.78 -9.82 16.08
CA ALA A 189 19.04 -8.92 16.95
C ALA A 189 17.57 -8.83 16.51
N ASP A 190 17.31 -8.80 15.21
CA ASP A 190 15.96 -8.76 14.67
C ASP A 190 15.22 -10.08 14.85
N LEU A 191 15.89 -11.22 14.71
CA LEU A 191 15.33 -12.53 15.02
C LEU A 191 14.95 -12.60 16.51
N GLU A 192 15.81 -12.14 17.41
CA GLU A 192 15.53 -12.09 18.85
C GLU A 192 14.35 -11.18 19.18
N ARG A 193 14.23 -10.02 18.52
CA ARG A 193 13.06 -9.13 18.67
C ARG A 193 11.78 -9.79 18.18
N LEU A 194 11.85 -10.50 17.04
CA LEU A 194 10.72 -11.23 16.49
C LEU A 194 10.23 -12.33 17.46
N GLU A 195 11.15 -13.08 18.05
CA GLU A 195 10.86 -14.12 19.06
C GLU A 195 10.28 -13.53 20.35
N LYS A 196 10.76 -12.35 20.77
CA LYS A 196 10.24 -11.61 21.93
C LYS A 196 8.94 -10.85 21.65
N GLY A 197 8.43 -10.83 20.41
CA GLY A 197 7.25 -10.07 20.04
C GLY A 197 7.44 -8.55 20.04
N THR A 198 8.67 -8.06 19.94
CA THR A 198 9.01 -6.62 19.93
C THR A 198 9.57 -6.13 18.60
N TYR A 199 9.50 -6.95 17.57
CA TYR A 199 9.97 -6.62 16.23
C TYR A 199 9.07 -5.59 15.54
N TYR A 200 7.75 -5.80 15.61
CA TYR A 200 6.78 -4.98 14.89
C TYR A 200 6.58 -3.61 15.54
N ARG A 201 6.55 -2.59 14.68
CA ARG A 201 6.23 -1.18 14.96
C ARG A 201 5.12 -0.73 14.02
N PRO A 202 4.52 0.45 14.23
CA PRO A 202 3.49 0.95 13.31
C PRO A 202 3.95 1.02 11.84
N ASP A 203 5.20 1.36 11.59
CA ASP A 203 5.83 1.46 10.26
C ASP A 203 6.43 0.15 9.73
N THR A 204 6.35 -0.94 10.48
CA THR A 204 6.89 -2.24 10.05
C THR A 204 5.89 -2.95 9.14
N PRO A 205 6.26 -3.27 7.89
CA PRO A 205 5.42 -4.10 7.01
C PRO A 205 5.17 -5.48 7.59
N MET A 206 3.97 -6.02 7.34
CA MET A 206 3.63 -7.40 7.66
C MET A 206 2.55 -7.92 6.73
N VAL A 207 2.46 -9.24 6.60
CA VAL A 207 1.49 -9.88 5.73
C VAL A 207 0.98 -11.20 6.29
N VAL A 208 -0.28 -11.49 6.03
CA VAL A 208 -0.86 -12.84 6.07
C VAL A 208 -1.38 -13.19 4.70
N LYS A 209 -1.26 -14.46 4.29
CA LYS A 209 -1.67 -14.91 2.96
C LYS A 209 -2.33 -16.28 2.96
N ARG A 210 -3.13 -16.51 1.93
CA ARG A 210 -3.82 -17.77 1.65
C ARG A 210 -3.66 -18.11 0.16
N LEU A 211 -3.35 -19.37 -0.17
CA LEU A 211 -3.00 -19.79 -1.54
C LEU A 211 -4.13 -20.49 -2.29
N ASP A 212 -5.16 -20.95 -1.59
CA ASP A 212 -6.26 -21.72 -2.13
C ASP A 212 -7.49 -20.89 -2.53
N LEU A 213 -7.49 -19.60 -2.23
CA LEU A 213 -8.58 -18.69 -2.55
C LEU A 213 -8.34 -18.04 -3.92
N LYS A 214 -9.27 -18.27 -4.85
CA LYS A 214 -9.20 -17.83 -6.25
C LYS A 214 -10.39 -16.95 -6.62
N VAL A 215 -10.13 -15.96 -7.47
CA VAL A 215 -11.18 -15.17 -8.13
C VAL A 215 -11.77 -16.00 -9.27
N GLU A 216 -13.08 -16.17 -9.29
CA GLU A 216 -13.83 -16.75 -10.41
C GLU A 216 -14.35 -15.61 -11.29
N ARG A 217 -14.00 -15.65 -12.57
CA ARG A 217 -14.43 -14.64 -13.54
C ARG A 217 -15.95 -14.51 -13.60
N GLY A 218 -16.45 -13.27 -13.53
CA GLY A 218 -17.87 -12.97 -13.64
C GLY A 218 -18.71 -13.26 -12.39
N ARG A 219 -18.11 -13.86 -11.36
CA ARG A 219 -18.78 -14.08 -10.07
C ARG A 219 -18.74 -12.79 -9.24
N THR A 220 -19.86 -12.43 -8.64
CA THR A 220 -19.94 -11.40 -7.63
C THR A 220 -19.70 -12.01 -6.26
N TYR A 221 -18.84 -11.36 -5.48
CA TYR A 221 -18.52 -11.71 -4.10
C TYR A 221 -18.99 -10.60 -3.16
N HIS A 222 -19.44 -10.99 -1.97
CA HIS A 222 -19.84 -10.07 -0.91
C HIS A 222 -18.73 -9.98 0.14
N GLU A 223 -18.00 -8.88 0.12
CA GLU A 223 -16.84 -8.68 0.99
C GLU A 223 -17.24 -7.99 2.28
N THR A 224 -16.65 -8.43 3.37
CA THR A 224 -16.77 -7.78 4.69
C THR A 224 -15.39 -7.66 5.31
N ILE A 225 -14.99 -6.45 5.64
CA ILE A 225 -13.80 -6.15 6.41
C ILE A 225 -14.23 -5.62 7.78
N THR A 226 -13.70 -6.20 8.83
CA THR A 226 -13.94 -5.73 10.21
C THR A 226 -12.60 -5.43 10.85
N ARG A 227 -12.43 -4.22 11.37
CA ARG A 227 -11.31 -3.85 12.25
C ARG A 227 -11.80 -3.66 13.67
N ARG A 228 -11.07 -4.23 14.64
CA ARG A 228 -11.18 -3.96 16.09
C ARG A 228 -9.77 -3.81 16.65
N GLY A 229 -9.39 -2.58 16.98
CA GLY A 229 -8.02 -2.29 17.38
C GLY A 229 -6.99 -2.71 16.32
N GLY A 230 -6.13 -3.67 16.67
CA GLY A 230 -5.13 -4.26 15.76
C GLY A 230 -5.60 -5.52 15.01
N GLN A 231 -6.83 -5.97 15.24
CA GLN A 231 -7.36 -7.15 14.57
C GLN A 231 -8.13 -6.76 13.30
N PHE A 232 -7.77 -7.36 12.19
CA PHE A 232 -8.45 -7.23 10.89
C PHE A 232 -8.98 -8.59 10.48
N ARG A 233 -10.27 -8.65 10.19
CA ARG A 233 -10.94 -9.83 9.67
C ARG A 233 -11.46 -9.53 8.28
N TRP A 234 -11.15 -10.39 7.34
CA TRP A 234 -11.72 -10.39 6.01
C TRP A 234 -12.61 -11.61 5.85
N GLU A 235 -13.88 -11.36 5.58
CA GLU A 235 -14.90 -12.36 5.31
C GLU A 235 -15.43 -12.17 3.88
N GLN A 236 -15.63 -13.27 3.16
CA GLN A 236 -16.19 -13.28 1.80
C GLN A 236 -17.39 -14.20 1.81
N ASP A 237 -18.52 -13.74 1.29
CA ASP A 237 -19.80 -14.47 1.29
C ASP A 237 -20.21 -14.98 2.70
N GLY A 238 -19.78 -14.27 3.76
CA GLY A 238 -20.02 -14.62 5.16
C GLY A 238 -19.00 -15.57 5.79
N GLU A 239 -18.06 -16.11 5.01
CA GLU A 239 -17.03 -17.02 5.50
C GLU A 239 -15.70 -16.30 5.74
N LEU A 240 -15.02 -16.64 6.85
CA LEU A 240 -13.70 -16.05 7.16
C LEU A 240 -12.66 -16.49 6.14
N VAL A 241 -12.07 -15.50 5.47
CA VAL A 241 -11.01 -15.68 4.48
C VAL A 241 -9.63 -15.60 5.13
N LEU A 242 -9.35 -14.47 5.77
CA LEU A 242 -8.09 -14.16 6.41
C LEU A 242 -8.31 -13.32 7.68
N GLU A 243 -7.39 -13.48 8.62
CA GLU A 243 -7.29 -12.64 9.80
C GLU A 243 -5.85 -12.17 9.96
N LEU A 244 -5.68 -10.87 10.15
CA LEU A 244 -4.41 -10.24 10.51
C LEU A 244 -4.51 -9.67 11.92
N ASN A 245 -3.65 -10.13 12.81
CA ASN A 245 -3.47 -9.57 14.15
C ASN A 245 -2.19 -8.72 14.16
N ASP A 246 -2.34 -7.40 14.02
CA ASP A 246 -1.23 -6.46 14.04
C ASP A 246 -0.94 -6.01 15.48
N PRO A 247 0.23 -6.36 16.04
CA PRO A 247 0.60 -5.98 17.41
C PRO A 247 0.95 -4.49 17.55
N ALA A 248 1.17 -3.79 16.43
CA ALA A 248 1.49 -2.38 16.38
C ALA A 248 0.73 -1.69 15.24
N PRO A 249 -0.61 -1.56 15.34
CA PRO A 249 -1.45 -1.06 14.27
C PRO A 249 -1.12 0.39 13.92
N LEU A 250 -1.35 0.74 12.64
CA LEU A 250 -1.24 2.11 12.17
C LEU A 250 -2.15 3.04 12.99
N PRO A 251 -1.65 4.21 13.41
CA PRO A 251 -2.46 5.21 14.09
C PRO A 251 -3.59 5.67 13.17
N ILE A 252 -4.75 5.94 13.74
CA ILE A 252 -5.89 6.43 12.94
C ILE A 252 -5.62 7.81 12.33
N ASP A 253 -4.85 8.64 13.01
CA ASP A 253 -4.43 9.93 12.47
C ASP A 253 -3.50 9.75 11.28
N GLY A 254 -3.92 10.24 10.12
CA GLY A 254 -3.23 10.08 8.84
C GLY A 254 -3.46 8.73 8.14
N HIS A 255 -4.13 7.76 8.78
CA HIS A 255 -4.45 6.45 8.22
C HIS A 255 -5.92 6.12 8.47
N ASP A 256 -6.81 6.90 7.88
CA ASP A 256 -8.25 6.86 8.15
C ASP A 256 -9.12 6.80 6.88
N ARG A 257 -8.58 6.31 5.76
CA ARG A 257 -9.30 6.25 4.49
C ARG A 257 -9.54 4.81 4.04
N PHE A 258 -10.62 4.67 3.26
CA PHE A 258 -10.93 3.46 2.49
C PHE A 258 -10.88 3.78 1.00
N GLY A 259 -10.40 2.84 0.19
CA GLY A 259 -10.38 2.97 -1.26
C GLY A 259 -10.53 1.63 -1.97
N PHE A 260 -11.21 1.64 -3.11
CA PHE A 260 -11.15 0.55 -4.07
C PHE A 260 -9.85 0.61 -4.85
N SER A 261 -9.27 -0.53 -5.17
CA SER A 261 -8.02 -0.64 -5.93
C SER A 261 -8.08 -1.84 -6.87
N SER A 262 -7.17 -1.92 -7.83
CA SER A 262 -7.03 -3.06 -8.74
C SER A 262 -5.63 -3.07 -9.36
N TRP A 263 -5.27 -4.18 -9.99
CA TRP A 263 -4.05 -4.26 -10.79
C TRP A 263 -4.35 -4.89 -12.13
N GLN A 264 -4.33 -4.06 -13.19
CA GLN A 264 -4.45 -4.49 -14.60
C GLN A 264 -5.61 -5.46 -14.89
N ASN A 265 -6.73 -5.30 -14.18
CA ASN A 265 -7.88 -6.19 -14.24
C ASN A 265 -9.20 -5.40 -14.29
N ASP A 266 -10.10 -5.82 -15.15
CA ASP A 266 -11.47 -5.28 -15.24
C ASP A 266 -12.25 -5.68 -13.98
N THR A 267 -12.55 -4.70 -13.14
CA THR A 267 -13.17 -4.91 -11.84
C THR A 267 -14.36 -3.97 -11.63
N TRP A 268 -15.43 -4.49 -11.06
CA TRP A 268 -16.63 -3.74 -10.66
C TRP A 268 -16.82 -3.82 -9.15
N PHE A 269 -17.18 -2.68 -8.54
CA PHE A 269 -17.53 -2.59 -7.14
C PHE A 269 -18.92 -1.98 -7.00
N ASP A 270 -19.66 -2.41 -5.97
CA ASP A 270 -21.02 -1.98 -5.71
C ASP A 270 -21.37 -2.02 -4.22
N ASN A 271 -22.51 -1.44 -3.85
CA ASN A 271 -23.14 -1.59 -2.54
C ASN A 271 -22.21 -1.30 -1.35
N LEU A 272 -21.40 -0.24 -1.43
CA LEU A 272 -20.50 0.14 -0.34
C LEU A 272 -21.27 0.55 0.91
N GLU A 273 -20.97 -0.07 2.04
CA GLU A 273 -21.50 0.25 3.36
C GLU A 273 -20.37 0.30 4.40
N ILE A 274 -20.26 1.40 5.14
CA ILE A 274 -19.26 1.59 6.19
C ILE A 274 -19.97 2.01 7.47
N ASN A 275 -19.82 1.20 8.53
CA ASN A 275 -20.43 1.43 9.83
C ASN A 275 -19.37 1.38 10.92
N PRO A 276 -19.32 2.38 11.83
CA PRO A 276 -18.60 2.25 13.11
C PRO A 276 -19.14 1.07 13.92
N LEU A 277 -18.29 0.46 14.75
CA LEU A 277 -18.64 -0.68 15.63
C LEU A 277 -18.80 -0.23 17.06
#